data_bba4d35ef5eda288ec81f57bd775173a
#
_entry.id   bba4d35ef5eda288ec81f57bd775173a
#
_cell.length_a   1.000
_cell.length_b   1.000
_cell.length_c   1.000
_cell.angle_alpha   90.00
_cell.angle_beta   90.00
_cell.angle_gamma   90.00
#
_symmetry.space_group_name_H-M   'P 1'
#
loop_
_entity.id
_entity.type
_entity.pdbx_description
1 polymer ?
#
loop_
_entity_poly.entity_id
_entity_poly.type
_entity_poly.pdbx_seq_one_letter_code
_entity_poly.pdbx_strand_id
1 'polypeptide(L)'
;PCVLKTRTLGYDGHGQAVLRGEADLAKARELLAVPCILEEFVPFDFEASVVLVSDGERVICFPVGRNIHKDGILDLCIVPAEMPDQVRERMVSQSKRFMRDCGYRGILAIEYFVKGDEVYFNEMAPRPHNSGHWTIEGSTTNQFRELCRYLLDMPLEEPQLKAPTVMKNIL
;
A
#
# COMPACT_ATOMS: atom_id res chain seq x y z
N PRO A 1 -15.27 17.12 4.88
CA PRO A 1 -14.65 16.10 5.75
C PRO A 1 -13.13 16.08 5.55
N CYS A 2 -12.39 15.71 6.60
CA CYS A 2 -10.94 15.56 6.59
C CYS A 2 -10.52 14.39 7.48
N VAL A 3 -9.28 13.96 7.39
CA VAL A 3 -8.70 12.90 8.22
C VAL A 3 -7.56 13.49 9.03
N LEU A 4 -7.66 13.41 10.34
CA LEU A 4 -6.60 13.77 11.27
C LEU A 4 -5.79 12.52 11.57
N LYS A 5 -4.46 12.56 11.35
CA LYS A 5 -3.56 11.44 11.61
C LYS A 5 -2.41 11.88 12.52
N THR A 6 -2.01 11.03 13.48
CA THR A 6 -0.76 11.26 14.21
C THR A 6 0.43 11.10 13.27
N ARG A 7 1.47 11.94 13.42
CA ARG A 7 2.66 11.89 12.57
C ARG A 7 3.54 10.65 12.80
N THR A 8 3.36 10.02 13.95
CA THR A 8 4.15 8.84 14.36
C THR A 8 3.26 7.86 15.11
N LEU A 9 3.67 6.58 15.14
CA LEU A 9 3.03 5.50 15.90
C LEU A 9 1.57 5.19 15.47
N GLY A 10 1.13 5.64 14.29
CA GLY A 10 -0.14 5.21 13.70
C GLY A 10 0.04 3.87 12.96
N TYR A 11 -0.91 2.95 13.10
CA TYR A 11 -0.96 1.66 12.39
C TYR A 11 -2.37 1.10 12.44
N ASP A 12 -2.76 0.30 11.46
CA ASP A 12 -4.03 -0.44 11.42
C ASP A 12 -5.27 0.41 11.85
N GLY A 13 -5.35 1.65 11.34
CA GLY A 13 -6.42 2.60 11.69
C GLY A 13 -6.27 3.28 13.06
N HIS A 14 -5.27 2.90 13.88
CA HIS A 14 -4.94 3.62 15.12
C HIS A 14 -4.24 4.94 14.83
N GLY A 15 -4.49 5.93 15.70
CA GLY A 15 -3.88 7.27 15.55
C GLY A 15 -4.51 8.10 14.43
N GLN A 16 -5.73 7.77 13.99
CA GLN A 16 -6.47 8.57 13.00
C GLN A 16 -7.94 8.74 13.35
N ALA A 17 -8.51 9.84 12.86
CA ALA A 17 -9.93 10.14 12.97
C ALA A 17 -10.45 10.83 11.71
N VAL A 18 -11.56 10.35 11.17
CA VAL A 18 -12.31 11.06 10.13
C VAL A 18 -13.18 12.10 10.81
N LEU A 19 -13.01 13.37 10.41
CA LEU A 19 -13.74 14.51 10.94
C LEU A 19 -14.75 14.97 9.90
N ARG A 20 -16.03 14.80 10.19
CA ARG A 20 -17.15 15.17 9.31
C ARG A 20 -17.91 16.40 9.83
N GLY A 21 -17.78 16.69 11.12
CA GLY A 21 -18.48 17.80 11.77
C GLY A 21 -18.09 17.99 13.23
N GLU A 22 -18.80 18.84 13.93
CA GLU A 22 -18.50 19.21 15.33
C GLU A 22 -18.54 18.02 16.30
N ALA A 23 -19.37 17.01 16.03
CA ALA A 23 -19.46 15.80 16.85
C ALA A 23 -18.11 15.03 16.94
N ASP A 24 -17.24 15.17 15.94
CA ASP A 24 -15.96 14.48 15.88
C ASP A 24 -14.82 15.21 16.61
N LEU A 25 -15.06 16.44 17.08
CA LEU A 25 -14.04 17.30 17.70
C LEU A 25 -13.50 16.72 19.02
N ALA A 26 -14.29 15.96 19.75
CA ALA A 26 -13.81 15.29 20.98
C ALA A 26 -12.67 14.32 20.65
N LYS A 27 -12.85 13.46 19.63
CA LYS A 27 -11.86 12.52 19.15
C LYS A 27 -10.64 13.23 18.55
N ALA A 28 -10.85 14.33 17.84
CA ALA A 28 -9.75 15.15 17.32
C ALA A 28 -8.88 15.71 18.44
N ARG A 29 -9.48 16.20 19.54
CA ARG A 29 -8.73 16.74 20.70
C ARG A 29 -7.84 15.71 21.37
N GLU A 30 -8.29 14.46 21.46
CA GLU A 30 -7.47 13.36 21.99
C GLU A 30 -6.22 13.12 21.13
N LEU A 31 -6.37 13.09 19.80
CA LEU A 31 -5.25 12.90 18.87
C LEU A 31 -4.29 14.07 18.87
N LEU A 32 -4.77 15.30 19.05
CA LEU A 32 -3.95 16.51 19.09
C LEU A 32 -3.05 16.64 20.32
N ALA A 33 -3.07 15.68 21.24
CA ALA A 33 -2.07 15.58 22.31
C ALA A 33 -0.65 15.33 21.77
N VAL A 34 -0.52 14.89 20.52
CA VAL A 34 0.75 14.68 19.80
C VAL A 34 0.71 15.41 18.45
N PRO A 35 1.87 15.64 17.80
CA PRO A 35 1.90 16.24 16.47
C PRO A 35 1.11 15.42 15.46
N CYS A 36 0.22 16.10 14.74
CA CYS A 36 -0.65 15.49 13.74
C CYS A 36 -0.45 16.11 12.35
N ILE A 37 -1.00 15.45 11.34
CA ILE A 37 -1.23 15.96 9.99
C ILE A 37 -2.73 15.92 9.72
N LEU A 38 -3.23 16.91 9.02
CA LEU A 38 -4.61 16.96 8.55
C LEU A 38 -4.62 16.74 7.03
N GLU A 39 -5.31 15.73 6.59
CA GLU A 39 -5.45 15.36 5.18
C GLU A 39 -6.87 15.60 4.69
N GLU A 40 -7.01 15.90 3.41
CA GLU A 40 -8.33 15.93 2.77
C GLU A 40 -8.92 14.50 2.76
N PHE A 41 -10.23 14.39 3.03
CA PHE A 41 -10.92 13.12 2.91
C PHE A 41 -11.14 12.78 1.43
N VAL A 42 -10.55 11.69 0.97
CA VAL A 42 -10.72 11.18 -0.39
C VAL A 42 -11.89 10.18 -0.40
N PRO A 43 -13.02 10.50 -1.06
CA PRO A 43 -14.11 9.54 -1.25
C PRO A 43 -13.76 8.58 -2.40
N PHE A 44 -13.02 7.52 -2.10
CA PHE A 44 -12.53 6.54 -3.05
C PHE A 44 -13.56 5.44 -3.37
N ASP A 45 -13.39 4.80 -4.53
CA ASP A 45 -14.19 3.66 -4.95
C ASP A 45 -13.63 2.35 -4.39
N PHE A 46 -12.31 2.24 -4.34
CA PHE A 46 -11.60 1.11 -3.75
C PHE A 46 -10.15 1.46 -3.40
N GLU A 47 -9.53 0.58 -2.63
CA GLU A 47 -8.12 0.65 -2.29
C GLU A 47 -7.32 -0.39 -3.09
N ALA A 48 -6.09 -0.04 -3.45
CA ALA A 48 -5.19 -0.94 -4.16
C ALA A 48 -3.75 -0.76 -3.69
N SER A 49 -2.93 -1.80 -3.85
CA SER A 49 -1.53 -1.76 -3.44
C SER A 49 -0.59 -2.23 -4.52
N VAL A 50 0.59 -1.62 -4.52
CA VAL A 50 1.73 -1.96 -5.38
C VAL A 50 2.90 -2.35 -4.48
N VAL A 51 3.39 -3.57 -4.64
CA VAL A 51 4.60 -4.05 -3.94
C VAL A 51 5.75 -4.07 -4.93
N LEU A 52 6.87 -3.44 -4.56
CA LEU A 52 8.05 -3.31 -5.42
C LEU A 52 9.31 -3.70 -4.66
N VAL A 53 10.33 -4.11 -5.40
CA VAL A 53 11.68 -4.32 -4.86
C VAL A 53 12.69 -3.68 -5.79
N SER A 54 13.69 -3.01 -5.23
CA SER A 54 14.79 -2.38 -5.98
C SER A 54 16.15 -2.82 -5.43
N ASP A 55 17.07 -3.12 -6.32
CA ASP A 55 18.52 -3.27 -6.03
C ASP A 55 19.32 -1.98 -6.28
N GLY A 56 18.64 -0.93 -6.76
CA GLY A 56 19.20 0.37 -7.13
C GLY A 56 19.40 0.53 -8.64
N GLU A 57 19.48 -0.55 -9.40
CA GLU A 57 19.55 -0.54 -10.87
C GLU A 57 18.21 -0.92 -11.49
N ARG A 58 17.58 -1.96 -10.94
CA ARG A 58 16.28 -2.48 -11.37
C ARG A 58 15.23 -2.23 -10.33
N VAL A 59 14.00 -2.00 -10.79
CA VAL A 59 12.80 -1.97 -9.94
C VAL A 59 11.82 -2.99 -10.51
N ILE A 60 11.66 -4.11 -9.82
CA ILE A 60 10.62 -5.10 -10.11
C ILE A 60 9.34 -4.75 -9.38
N CYS A 61 8.21 -5.17 -9.94
CA CYS A 61 6.89 -4.86 -9.39
C CYS A 61 6.02 -6.11 -9.40
N PHE A 62 5.45 -6.46 -8.27
CA PHE A 62 4.43 -7.50 -8.18
C PHE A 62 3.12 -7.02 -8.82
N PRO A 63 2.27 -7.92 -9.34
CA PRO A 63 0.94 -7.58 -9.79
C PRO A 63 0.14 -6.79 -8.76
N VAL A 64 -0.61 -5.80 -9.23
CA VAL A 64 -1.41 -4.92 -8.37
C VAL A 64 -2.55 -5.68 -7.72
N GLY A 65 -2.70 -5.53 -6.41
CA GLY A 65 -3.78 -6.09 -5.63
C GLY A 65 -4.85 -5.05 -5.28
N ARG A 66 -6.12 -5.43 -5.33
CA ARG A 66 -7.24 -4.68 -4.75
C ARG A 66 -7.38 -5.08 -3.30
N ASN A 67 -7.39 -4.09 -2.40
CA ASN A 67 -7.49 -4.28 -0.96
C ASN A 67 -8.91 -3.99 -0.47
N ILE A 68 -9.37 -4.81 0.45
CA ILE A 68 -10.63 -4.60 1.16
C ILE A 68 -10.27 -4.60 2.65
N HIS A 69 -10.52 -3.46 3.30
CA HIS A 69 -10.31 -3.30 4.73
C HIS A 69 -11.62 -3.46 5.51
N LYS A 70 -11.50 -4.02 6.69
CA LYS A 70 -12.57 -4.11 7.68
C LYS A 70 -12.04 -3.57 9.00
N ASP A 71 -12.74 -2.59 9.57
CA ASP A 71 -12.36 -1.94 10.83
C ASP A 71 -10.91 -1.39 10.84
N GLY A 72 -10.44 -0.89 9.68
CA GLY A 72 -9.09 -0.33 9.50
C GLY A 72 -7.98 -1.38 9.27
N ILE A 73 -8.32 -2.67 9.22
CA ILE A 73 -7.37 -3.76 9.02
C ILE A 73 -7.63 -4.41 7.66
N LEU A 74 -6.58 -4.75 6.92
CA LEU A 74 -6.70 -5.46 5.65
C LEU A 74 -7.36 -6.83 5.88
N ASP A 75 -8.52 -7.02 5.27
CA ASP A 75 -9.31 -8.26 5.34
C ASP A 75 -9.05 -9.17 4.13
N LEU A 76 -9.14 -8.60 2.91
CA LEU A 76 -8.91 -9.33 1.66
C LEU A 76 -7.97 -8.55 0.74
N CYS A 77 -7.14 -9.29 0.00
CA CYS A 77 -6.40 -8.79 -1.16
C CYS A 77 -6.72 -9.66 -2.38
N ILE A 78 -7.24 -9.06 -3.45
CA ILE A 78 -7.66 -9.74 -4.69
C ILE A 78 -6.69 -9.39 -5.80
N VAL A 79 -6.10 -10.38 -6.45
CA VAL A 79 -5.06 -10.20 -7.48
C VAL A 79 -5.37 -11.06 -8.71
N PRO A 80 -5.33 -10.50 -9.93
CA PRO A 80 -5.06 -9.10 -10.23
C PRO A 80 -6.21 -8.19 -9.81
N ALA A 81 -5.90 -6.96 -9.45
CA ALA A 81 -6.92 -5.95 -9.19
C ALA A 81 -7.70 -5.68 -10.49
N GLU A 82 -9.03 -5.75 -10.41
CA GLU A 82 -9.91 -5.35 -11.52
C GLU A 82 -9.97 -3.82 -11.57
N MET A 83 -9.36 -3.26 -12.60
CA MET A 83 -9.31 -1.82 -12.87
C MET A 83 -8.90 -1.55 -14.32
N PRO A 84 -9.16 -0.34 -14.88
CA PRO A 84 -8.65 0.05 -16.18
C PRO A 84 -7.12 -0.04 -16.25
N ASP A 85 -6.58 -0.51 -17.38
CA ASP A 85 -5.12 -0.65 -17.54
C ASP A 85 -4.38 0.67 -17.35
N GLN A 86 -4.94 1.78 -17.81
CA GLN A 86 -4.36 3.11 -17.62
C GLN A 86 -4.19 3.48 -16.13
N VAL A 87 -5.13 3.11 -15.27
CA VAL A 87 -5.06 3.35 -13.81
C VAL A 87 -3.95 2.49 -13.22
N ARG A 88 -3.91 1.21 -13.58
CA ARG A 88 -2.86 0.27 -13.15
C ARG A 88 -1.47 0.75 -13.55
N GLU A 89 -1.28 1.14 -14.81
CA GLU A 89 -0.01 1.65 -15.33
C GLU A 89 0.43 2.92 -14.63
N ARG A 90 -0.50 3.83 -14.32
CA ARG A 90 -0.23 5.04 -13.56
C ARG A 90 0.29 4.72 -12.16
N MET A 91 -0.37 3.82 -11.43
CA MET A 91 0.07 3.38 -10.09
C MET A 91 1.49 2.78 -10.13
N VAL A 92 1.71 1.84 -11.04
CA VAL A 92 3.00 1.16 -11.18
C VAL A 92 4.11 2.14 -11.59
N SER A 93 3.85 3.02 -12.57
CA SER A 93 4.85 3.99 -13.04
C SER A 93 5.20 5.03 -11.97
N GLN A 94 4.22 5.55 -11.25
CA GLN A 94 4.44 6.48 -10.14
C GLN A 94 5.23 5.81 -9.00
N SER A 95 4.89 4.57 -8.65
CA SER A 95 5.60 3.81 -7.61
C SER A 95 7.06 3.55 -7.99
N LYS A 96 7.31 3.10 -9.23
CA LYS A 96 8.67 2.89 -9.74
C LYS A 96 9.46 4.19 -9.80
N ARG A 97 8.84 5.28 -10.23
CA ARG A 97 9.45 6.61 -10.26
C ARG A 97 9.82 7.06 -8.85
N PHE A 98 8.90 6.94 -7.88
CA PHE A 98 9.15 7.30 -6.48
C PHE A 98 10.39 6.57 -5.93
N MET A 99 10.50 5.24 -6.13
CA MET A 99 11.67 4.48 -5.67
C MET A 99 12.98 5.00 -6.27
N ARG A 100 12.98 5.32 -7.58
CA ARG A 100 14.17 5.86 -8.27
C ARG A 100 14.54 7.25 -7.79
N ASP A 101 13.56 8.15 -7.71
CA ASP A 101 13.76 9.55 -7.31
C ASP A 101 14.29 9.67 -5.88
N CYS A 102 13.84 8.77 -4.98
CA CYS A 102 14.33 8.67 -3.60
C CYS A 102 15.64 7.85 -3.46
N GLY A 103 16.10 7.18 -4.52
CA GLY A 103 17.24 6.24 -4.45
C GLY A 103 16.97 5.07 -3.50
N TYR A 104 15.68 4.70 -3.28
CA TYR A 104 15.32 3.66 -2.34
C TYR A 104 15.68 2.27 -2.85
N ARG A 105 16.33 1.47 -2.00
CA ARG A 105 16.71 0.07 -2.26
C ARG A 105 16.04 -0.85 -1.24
N GLY A 106 15.65 -2.04 -1.68
CA GLY A 106 14.91 -2.99 -0.89
C GLY A 106 13.44 -3.03 -1.27
N ILE A 107 12.60 -3.55 -0.37
CA ILE A 107 11.18 -3.71 -0.62
C ILE A 107 10.38 -2.50 -0.16
N LEU A 108 9.37 -2.13 -0.95
CA LEU A 108 8.42 -1.06 -0.67
C LEU A 108 7.01 -1.52 -1.04
N ALA A 109 6.06 -1.34 -0.16
CA ALA A 109 4.64 -1.42 -0.48
C ALA A 109 4.05 0.00 -0.47
N ILE A 110 3.25 0.33 -1.48
CA ILE A 110 2.53 1.61 -1.55
C ILE A 110 1.05 1.31 -1.68
N GLU A 111 0.25 1.94 -0.85
CA GLU A 111 -1.21 1.87 -0.90
C GLU A 111 -1.80 3.12 -1.49
N TYR A 112 -2.81 2.93 -2.31
CA TYR A 112 -3.49 3.96 -3.07
C TYR A 112 -5.00 3.90 -2.87
N PHE A 113 -5.63 5.06 -2.82
CA PHE A 113 -7.06 5.22 -3.09
C PHE A 113 -7.28 5.42 -4.57
N VAL A 114 -8.25 4.72 -5.13
CA VAL A 114 -8.66 4.85 -6.55
C VAL A 114 -10.06 5.41 -6.60
N LYS A 115 -10.25 6.46 -7.42
CA LYS A 115 -11.54 7.11 -7.66
C LYS A 115 -11.70 7.38 -9.15
N GLY A 116 -12.56 6.62 -9.81
CA GLY A 116 -12.63 6.65 -11.28
C GLY A 116 -11.26 6.34 -11.88
N ASP A 117 -10.73 7.28 -12.66
CA ASP A 117 -9.40 7.19 -13.27
C ASP A 117 -8.29 7.85 -12.43
N GLU A 118 -8.62 8.43 -11.28
CA GLU A 118 -7.67 9.13 -10.43
C GLU A 118 -7.08 8.19 -9.37
N VAL A 119 -5.81 8.42 -9.06
CA VAL A 119 -5.01 7.63 -8.10
C VAL A 119 -4.44 8.58 -7.06
N TYR A 120 -4.74 8.32 -5.80
CA TYR A 120 -4.25 9.11 -4.66
C TYR A 120 -3.37 8.23 -3.79
N PHE A 121 -2.18 8.74 -3.45
CA PHE A 121 -1.31 8.10 -2.47
C PHE A 121 -2.00 8.11 -1.10
N ASN A 122 -2.01 6.95 -0.43
CA ASN A 122 -2.50 6.82 0.94
C ASN A 122 -1.34 6.66 1.92
N GLU A 123 -0.63 5.54 1.83
CA GLU A 123 0.49 5.25 2.72
C GLU A 123 1.54 4.38 2.03
N MET A 124 2.71 4.26 2.67
CA MET A 124 3.76 3.34 2.22
C MET A 124 4.42 2.65 3.40
N ALA A 125 4.90 1.45 3.15
CA ALA A 125 5.66 0.65 4.10
C ALA A 125 7.00 0.21 3.48
N PRO A 126 8.15 0.71 3.99
CA PRO A 126 9.48 0.32 3.52
C PRO A 126 9.90 -1.03 4.15
N ARG A 127 9.07 -2.03 4.00
CA ARG A 127 9.19 -3.39 4.55
C ARG A 127 8.21 -4.32 3.85
N PRO A 128 8.35 -5.67 4.00
CA PRO A 128 7.26 -6.58 3.64
C PRO A 128 5.95 -6.13 4.29
N HIS A 129 4.88 -6.20 3.52
CA HIS A 129 3.57 -5.67 3.89
C HIS A 129 2.48 -6.71 3.78
N ASN A 130 1.43 -6.54 4.57
CA ASN A 130 0.28 -7.44 4.61
C ASN A 130 -0.37 -7.58 3.22
N SER A 131 -0.52 -6.48 2.49
CA SER A 131 -1.05 -6.48 1.12
C SER A 131 -0.19 -7.25 0.10
N GLY A 132 1.04 -7.64 0.46
CA GLY A 132 1.94 -8.48 -0.34
C GLY A 132 1.96 -9.95 0.08
N HIS A 133 1.22 -10.38 1.10
CA HIS A 133 1.26 -11.78 1.56
C HIS A 133 0.69 -12.76 0.55
N TRP A 134 -0.22 -12.33 -0.34
CA TRP A 134 -0.72 -13.15 -1.44
C TRP A 134 0.41 -13.69 -2.34
N THR A 135 1.57 -13.00 -2.38
CA THR A 135 2.71 -13.38 -3.21
C THR A 135 3.31 -14.72 -2.81
N ILE A 136 3.09 -15.17 -1.56
CA ILE A 136 3.68 -16.42 -1.03
C ILE A 136 3.27 -17.62 -1.89
N GLU A 137 1.98 -17.76 -2.20
CA GLU A 137 1.45 -18.83 -3.02
C GLU A 137 1.06 -18.40 -4.43
N GLY A 138 0.58 -17.14 -4.57
CA GLY A 138 0.01 -16.63 -5.82
C GLY A 138 1.03 -16.19 -6.87
N SER A 139 2.32 -16.03 -6.51
CA SER A 139 3.36 -15.57 -7.41
C SER A 139 4.50 -16.58 -7.55
N THR A 140 5.27 -16.47 -8.64
CA THR A 140 6.48 -17.30 -8.88
C THR A 140 7.59 -17.03 -7.88
N THR A 141 7.70 -15.81 -7.42
CA THR A 141 8.52 -15.38 -6.28
C THR A 141 7.67 -14.57 -5.31
N ASN A 142 8.13 -14.27 -4.11
CA ASN A 142 7.37 -13.55 -3.11
C ASN A 142 8.17 -12.41 -2.49
N GLN A 143 7.46 -11.49 -1.81
CA GLN A 143 8.05 -10.29 -1.22
C GLN A 143 9.20 -10.58 -0.26
N PHE A 144 9.14 -11.67 0.49
CA PHE A 144 10.20 -12.03 1.45
C PHE A 144 11.43 -12.59 0.73
N ARG A 145 11.21 -13.43 -0.30
CA ARG A 145 12.28 -14.01 -1.10
C ARG A 145 13.05 -12.92 -1.84
N GLU A 146 12.35 -11.97 -2.45
CA GLU A 146 13.00 -10.86 -3.15
C GLU A 146 13.73 -9.91 -2.20
N LEU A 147 13.22 -9.69 -0.98
CA LEU A 147 13.95 -8.96 0.05
C LEU A 147 15.24 -9.71 0.45
N CYS A 148 15.18 -11.02 0.63
CA CYS A 148 16.37 -11.82 0.92
C CYS A 148 17.39 -11.78 -0.23
N ARG A 149 16.93 -11.85 -1.49
CA ARG A 149 17.80 -11.70 -2.65
C ARG A 149 18.52 -10.36 -2.64
N TYR A 150 17.79 -9.26 -2.42
CA TYR A 150 18.38 -7.94 -2.31
C TYR A 150 19.45 -7.88 -1.20
N LEU A 151 19.15 -8.40 0.00
CA LEU A 151 20.08 -8.38 1.14
C LEU A 151 21.33 -9.23 0.94
N LEU A 152 21.27 -10.23 0.05
CA LEU A 152 22.36 -11.14 -0.28
C LEU A 152 23.05 -10.82 -1.60
N ASP A 153 22.80 -9.64 -2.18
CA ASP A 153 23.29 -9.22 -3.50
C ASP A 153 23.01 -10.25 -4.62
N MET A 154 21.90 -10.98 -4.52
CA MET A 154 21.44 -11.90 -5.54
C MET A 154 20.58 -11.17 -6.57
N PRO A 155 20.59 -11.61 -7.84
CA PRO A 155 19.72 -11.03 -8.86
C PRO A 155 18.25 -11.13 -8.49
N LEU A 156 17.49 -10.03 -8.64
CA LEU A 156 16.04 -10.02 -8.43
C LEU A 156 15.33 -10.82 -9.52
N GLU A 157 14.29 -11.58 -9.15
CA GLU A 157 13.43 -12.34 -10.06
C GLU A 157 12.18 -11.53 -10.41
N GLU A 158 11.81 -11.50 -11.70
CA GLU A 158 10.57 -10.86 -12.13
C GLU A 158 9.36 -11.68 -11.67
N PRO A 159 8.47 -11.12 -10.84
CA PRO A 159 7.35 -11.85 -10.31
C PRO A 159 6.25 -12.04 -11.37
N GLN A 160 5.72 -13.26 -11.46
CA GLN A 160 4.60 -13.59 -12.32
C GLN A 160 3.45 -14.16 -11.49
N LEU A 161 2.24 -13.73 -11.78
CA LEU A 161 1.05 -14.29 -11.17
C LEU A 161 0.85 -15.73 -11.68
N LYS A 162 0.74 -16.70 -10.77
CA LYS A 162 0.49 -18.11 -11.13
C LYS A 162 -0.96 -18.33 -11.56
N ALA A 163 -1.89 -17.71 -10.85
CA ALA A 163 -3.34 -17.74 -11.10
C ALA A 163 -4.00 -16.58 -10.35
N PRO A 164 -5.22 -16.17 -10.73
CA PRO A 164 -6.01 -15.25 -9.92
C PRO A 164 -6.07 -15.74 -8.47
N THR A 165 -5.72 -14.85 -7.55
CA THR A 165 -5.45 -15.20 -6.16
C THR A 165 -6.23 -14.27 -5.24
N VAL A 166 -6.81 -14.83 -4.19
CA VAL A 166 -7.39 -14.05 -3.09
C VAL A 166 -6.67 -14.42 -1.80
N MET A 167 -6.11 -13.43 -1.13
CA MET A 167 -5.57 -13.57 0.22
C MET A 167 -6.62 -13.10 1.22
N LYS A 168 -6.89 -13.93 2.21
CA LYS A 168 -7.73 -13.60 3.37
C LYS A 168 -6.84 -13.51 4.60
N ASN A 169 -6.92 -12.38 5.28
CA ASN A 169 -6.26 -12.21 6.57
C ASN A 169 -7.12 -12.84 7.67
N ILE A 170 -6.51 -13.67 8.51
CA ILE A 170 -7.15 -14.32 9.66
C ILE A 170 -6.45 -13.78 10.91
N LEU A 171 -7.18 -13.03 11.71
CA LEU A 171 -6.71 -12.35 12.92
C LEU A 171 -7.28 -13.01 14.16
#